data_35e580b776dce9426ac20f1616291357
#
_entry.id   35e580b776dce9426ac20f1616291357
#
_cell.length_a   1.000
_cell.length_b   1.000
_cell.length_c   1.000
_cell.angle_alpha   90.00
_cell.angle_beta   90.00
_cell.angle_gamma   90.00
#
_symmetry.space_group_name_H-M   'P 1'
#
loop_
_entity.id
_entity.type
_entity.pdbx_description
1 polymer ?
#
loop_
_entity_poly.entity_id
_entity_poly.type
_entity_poly.pdbx_seq_one_letter_code
_entity_poly.pdbx_strand_id
1 'polypeptide(L)'
;LTPVMSHTLMRSRILPVADENSKTTLLLIDNFRYDQWRSINPLLRGYYDVAVDDFYCAILPTATQYARNAIFAGLMPLAIDRLMPERWLNDNEEGGKNQYEEEFLRRQLQSNGKNYRWTFDKLVRPEAGRKLVDNIQRIYDADFSVIVYNFLDILSHARTETDIIRELTEDEASFRSLTRSWFEHSDLFTLLRLLSKRGHTVIITSDHGTIRVDNPIRVTGDRETSPNLRYKTGRNLSYNPREVYEITRPEDIQLPRINLSSSYIFAYNTDFLVYNNDANRFIRYYKNTFQHGGISMEEMIVPYIVLKPKQ
;
A
#
# COMPACT_ATOMS: atom_id res chain seq x y z
N LEU A 1 15.07 7.30 18.47
CA LEU A 1 13.77 7.60 17.85
C LEU A 1 13.30 6.35 17.10
N THR A 2 12.18 5.77 17.52
CA THR A 2 11.58 4.64 16.81
C THR A 2 10.92 5.18 15.53
N PRO A 3 11.19 4.62 14.35
CA PRO A 3 10.55 5.09 13.12
C PRO A 3 9.04 4.88 13.17
N VAL A 4 8.30 5.77 12.51
CA VAL A 4 6.87 5.56 12.28
C VAL A 4 6.70 4.43 11.28
N MET A 5 5.86 3.46 11.61
CA MET A 5 5.60 2.28 10.79
C MET A 5 4.09 2.15 10.51
N SER A 6 3.69 1.25 9.60
CA SER A 6 2.29 1.09 9.17
C SER A 6 1.30 1.09 10.33
N HIS A 7 1.51 0.28 11.36
CA HIS A 7 0.60 0.14 12.50
C HIS A 7 0.59 1.35 13.47
N THR A 8 1.59 2.22 13.39
CA THR A 8 1.66 3.43 14.24
C THR A 8 1.29 4.71 13.49
N LEU A 9 1.23 4.66 12.16
CA LEU A 9 1.04 5.83 11.27
C LEU A 9 -0.22 6.63 11.62
N MET A 10 -1.36 5.94 11.74
CA MET A 10 -2.64 6.60 12.01
C MET A 10 -2.57 7.43 13.32
N ARG A 11 -2.18 6.79 14.42
CA ARG A 11 -2.15 7.42 15.74
C ARG A 11 -1.08 8.50 15.87
N SER A 12 0.11 8.27 15.28
CA SER A 12 1.26 9.17 15.51
C SER A 12 1.33 10.33 14.51
N ARG A 13 0.69 10.23 13.36
CA ARG A 13 0.82 11.22 12.27
C ARG A 13 -0.52 11.71 11.72
N ILE A 14 -1.46 10.80 11.43
CA ILE A 14 -2.70 11.14 10.71
C ILE A 14 -3.73 11.79 11.66
N LEU A 15 -4.03 11.15 12.79
CA LEU A 15 -5.01 11.65 13.74
C LEU A 15 -4.64 13.02 14.34
N PRO A 16 -3.36 13.32 14.68
CA PRO A 16 -2.98 14.66 15.10
C PRO A 16 -3.30 15.76 14.07
N VAL A 17 -3.07 15.48 12.78
CA VAL A 17 -3.44 16.42 11.70
C VAL A 17 -4.95 16.59 11.61
N ALA A 18 -5.72 15.51 11.78
CA ALA A 18 -7.18 15.58 11.77
C ALA A 18 -7.74 16.35 13.00
N ASP A 19 -7.10 16.23 14.16
CA ASP A 19 -7.49 16.99 15.36
C ASP A 19 -7.25 18.50 15.22
N GLU A 20 -6.19 18.88 14.52
CA GLU A 20 -5.82 20.28 14.30
C GLU A 20 -6.63 20.98 13.20
N ASN A 21 -7.35 20.23 12.39
CA ASN A 21 -8.03 20.75 11.21
C ASN A 21 -9.49 20.34 11.17
N SER A 22 -10.36 21.30 10.92
CA SER A 22 -11.82 21.08 10.89
C SER A 22 -12.29 20.10 9.81
N LYS A 23 -11.52 19.97 8.73
CA LYS A 23 -11.80 19.12 7.58
C LYS A 23 -10.51 18.47 7.10
N THR A 24 -10.41 17.15 7.22
CA THR A 24 -9.22 16.40 6.80
C THR A 24 -9.63 15.22 5.95
N THR A 25 -8.95 15.06 4.81
CA THR A 25 -9.12 13.91 3.92
C THR A 25 -7.81 13.13 3.85
N LEU A 26 -7.84 11.88 4.31
CA LEU A 26 -6.76 10.92 4.10
C LEU A 26 -6.96 10.25 2.74
N LEU A 27 -6.03 10.44 1.83
CA LEU A 27 -5.93 9.75 0.55
C LEU A 27 -4.83 8.71 0.62
N LEU A 28 -5.19 7.44 0.66
CA LEU A 28 -4.27 6.32 0.58
C LEU A 28 -4.30 5.79 -0.87
N ILE A 29 -3.21 6.00 -1.60
CA ILE A 29 -3.04 5.50 -2.97
C ILE A 29 -2.24 4.20 -2.86
N ASP A 30 -2.86 3.08 -3.20
CA ASP A 30 -2.26 1.75 -3.16
C ASP A 30 -1.02 1.67 -4.04
N ASN A 31 0.07 1.12 -3.51
CA ASN A 31 1.32 0.91 -4.26
C ASN A 31 1.97 2.21 -4.78
N PHE A 32 1.82 3.33 -4.05
CA PHE A 32 2.30 4.64 -4.47
C PHE A 32 3.66 4.96 -3.88
N ARG A 33 4.63 5.23 -4.74
CA ARG A 33 6.04 5.49 -4.38
C ARG A 33 6.30 6.97 -4.13
N TYR A 34 7.37 7.24 -3.37
CA TYR A 34 7.80 8.61 -3.09
C TYR A 34 8.26 9.37 -4.36
N ASP A 35 8.90 8.70 -5.30
CA ASP A 35 9.31 9.33 -6.58
C ASP A 35 8.10 9.64 -7.48
N GLN A 36 7.02 8.87 -7.40
CA GLN A 36 5.74 9.17 -8.04
C GLN A 36 5.07 10.40 -7.41
N TRP A 37 5.12 10.54 -6.07
CA TRP A 37 4.72 11.78 -5.41
C TRP A 37 5.47 12.99 -5.99
N ARG A 38 6.79 12.91 -6.11
CA ARG A 38 7.61 13.98 -6.69
C ARG A 38 7.18 14.35 -8.12
N SER A 39 6.67 13.39 -8.89
CA SER A 39 6.19 13.61 -10.26
C SER A 39 4.85 14.35 -10.31
N ILE A 40 3.92 14.08 -9.38
CA ILE A 40 2.59 14.69 -9.38
C ILE A 40 2.51 15.99 -8.57
N ASN A 41 3.39 16.20 -7.59
CA ASN A 41 3.42 17.40 -6.76
C ASN A 41 3.32 18.72 -7.55
N PRO A 42 4.05 18.93 -8.68
CA PRO A 42 3.95 20.16 -9.46
C PRO A 42 2.53 20.49 -9.94
N LEU A 43 1.68 19.48 -10.19
CA LEU A 43 0.29 19.66 -10.62
C LEU A 43 -0.62 20.20 -9.49
N LEU A 44 -0.21 20.00 -8.24
CA LEU A 44 -0.98 20.40 -7.05
C LEU A 44 -0.62 21.81 -6.54
N ARG A 45 0.51 22.39 -6.97
CA ARG A 45 1.04 23.68 -6.48
C ARG A 45 0.07 24.86 -6.66
N GLY A 46 -0.83 24.78 -7.62
CA GLY A 46 -1.87 25.81 -7.83
C GLY A 46 -3.01 25.77 -6.79
N TYR A 47 -3.12 24.70 -6.04
CA TYR A 47 -4.25 24.41 -5.16
C TYR A 47 -3.84 24.26 -3.69
N TYR A 48 -2.62 23.79 -3.45
CA TYR A 48 -2.12 23.43 -2.13
C TYR A 48 -0.71 23.94 -1.88
N ASP A 49 -0.44 24.22 -0.63
CA ASP A 49 0.91 24.34 -0.07
C ASP A 49 1.29 23.02 0.61
N VAL A 50 2.51 22.56 0.38
CA VAL A 50 3.03 21.35 1.03
C VAL A 50 3.50 21.70 2.43
N ALA A 51 2.71 21.35 3.44
CA ALA A 51 3.03 21.61 4.85
C ALA A 51 3.99 20.56 5.43
N VAL A 52 3.88 19.30 4.98
CA VAL A 52 4.80 18.21 5.34
C VAL A 52 5.12 17.41 4.08
N ASP A 53 6.40 17.18 3.83
CA ASP A 53 6.94 16.30 2.78
C ASP A 53 7.93 15.35 3.44
N ASP A 54 7.43 14.23 3.94
CA ASP A 54 8.14 13.26 4.78
C ASP A 54 7.75 11.84 4.35
N PHE A 55 8.23 10.84 5.05
CA PHE A 55 7.94 9.43 4.83
C PHE A 55 7.68 8.67 6.13
N TYR A 56 7.15 7.47 6.00
CA TYR A 56 7.11 6.47 7.06
C TYR A 56 7.63 5.13 6.50
N CYS A 57 7.86 4.14 7.38
CA CYS A 57 8.34 2.81 6.97
C CYS A 57 7.17 1.82 6.93
N ALA A 58 6.91 1.23 5.75
CA ALA A 58 5.99 0.10 5.65
C ALA A 58 6.53 -1.13 6.39
N ILE A 59 5.63 -1.89 7.02
CA ILE A 59 5.99 -3.17 7.65
C ILE A 59 6.22 -4.25 6.58
N LEU A 60 6.92 -5.32 6.95
CA LEU A 60 7.04 -6.53 6.14
C LEU A 60 5.88 -7.51 6.43
N PRO A 61 5.43 -8.23 5.41
CA PRO A 61 5.64 -8.02 3.97
C PRO A 61 5.12 -6.65 3.51
N THR A 62 5.82 -6.00 2.58
CA THR A 62 5.38 -4.76 1.94
C THR A 62 4.26 -5.08 0.92
N ALA A 63 3.15 -5.53 1.44
CA ALA A 63 2.01 -6.02 0.67
C ALA A 63 0.70 -5.54 1.31
N THR A 64 -0.28 -5.27 0.46
CA THR A 64 -1.57 -4.68 0.81
C THR A 64 -2.25 -5.39 1.99
N GLN A 65 -2.26 -6.72 1.97
CA GLN A 65 -2.85 -7.55 3.03
C GLN A 65 -2.27 -7.24 4.42
N TYR A 66 -0.96 -7.07 4.51
CA TYR A 66 -0.25 -6.85 5.78
C TYR A 66 -0.20 -5.36 6.14
N ALA A 67 0.37 -4.56 5.26
CA ALA A 67 0.67 -3.15 5.55
C ALA A 67 -0.61 -2.30 5.68
N ARG A 68 -1.59 -2.44 4.79
CA ARG A 68 -2.80 -1.62 4.82
C ARG A 68 -3.75 -2.02 5.94
N ASN A 69 -3.92 -3.31 6.20
CA ASN A 69 -4.65 -3.74 7.39
C ASN A 69 -4.00 -3.22 8.68
N ALA A 70 -2.66 -3.22 8.78
CA ALA A 70 -1.96 -2.66 9.93
C ALA A 70 -2.18 -1.14 10.08
N ILE A 71 -2.21 -0.38 8.99
CA ILE A 71 -2.54 1.06 9.02
C ILE A 71 -3.92 1.28 9.64
N PHE A 72 -4.95 0.58 9.12
CA PHE A 72 -6.33 0.81 9.55
C PHE A 72 -6.67 0.18 10.89
N ALA A 73 -6.04 -0.93 11.26
CA ALA A 73 -6.23 -1.55 12.58
C ALA A 73 -5.43 -0.86 13.70
N GLY A 74 -4.33 -0.17 13.36
CA GLY A 74 -3.37 0.33 14.35
C GLY A 74 -2.64 -0.79 15.10
N LEU A 75 -2.56 -1.98 14.50
CA LEU A 75 -2.05 -3.20 15.08
C LEU A 75 -1.12 -3.91 14.08
N MET A 76 -0.15 -4.66 14.59
CA MET A 76 0.63 -5.57 13.76
C MET A 76 -0.21 -6.79 13.34
N PRO A 77 0.11 -7.43 12.20
CA PRO A 77 -0.67 -8.55 11.66
C PRO A 77 -0.96 -9.68 12.63
N LEU A 78 0.01 -10.08 13.45
CA LEU A 78 -0.19 -11.11 14.49
C LEU A 78 -1.21 -10.68 15.54
N ALA A 79 -1.24 -9.41 15.89
CA ALA A 79 -2.23 -8.89 16.85
C ALA A 79 -3.64 -8.84 16.22
N ILE A 80 -3.75 -8.52 14.93
CA ILE A 80 -5.03 -8.58 14.20
C ILE A 80 -5.56 -10.02 14.19
N ASP A 81 -4.72 -10.98 13.79
CA ASP A 81 -5.06 -12.41 13.75
C ASP A 81 -5.52 -12.95 15.12
N ARG A 82 -4.84 -12.58 16.20
CA ARG A 82 -5.18 -13.03 17.56
C ARG A 82 -6.42 -12.39 18.15
N LEU A 83 -6.63 -11.09 17.89
CA LEU A 83 -7.73 -10.35 18.50
C LEU A 83 -9.01 -10.40 17.65
N MET A 84 -8.86 -10.63 16.35
CA MET A 84 -9.96 -10.65 15.38
C MET A 84 -9.72 -11.73 14.32
N PRO A 85 -9.62 -13.02 14.71
CA PRO A 85 -9.23 -14.09 13.79
C PRO A 85 -10.19 -14.22 12.60
N GLU A 86 -11.46 -13.90 12.78
CA GLU A 86 -12.47 -13.92 11.71
C GLU A 86 -12.35 -12.76 10.71
N ARG A 87 -11.45 -11.78 10.97
CA ARG A 87 -11.14 -10.65 10.09
C ARG A 87 -9.76 -10.76 9.42
N TRP A 88 -8.99 -11.77 9.79
CA TRP A 88 -7.71 -12.06 9.17
C TRP A 88 -7.83 -13.26 8.25
N LEU A 89 -7.29 -13.16 7.03
CA LEU A 89 -7.15 -14.26 6.10
C LEU A 89 -5.67 -14.44 5.77
N ASN A 90 -5.16 -15.66 5.93
CA ASN A 90 -3.79 -16.00 5.54
C ASN A 90 -3.62 -16.07 4.02
N ASP A 91 -2.37 -16.09 3.55
CA ASP A 91 -2.05 -16.08 2.11
C ASP A 91 -2.67 -17.25 1.34
N ASN A 92 -2.78 -18.42 1.97
CA ASN A 92 -3.33 -19.64 1.38
C ASN A 92 -4.86 -19.75 1.47
N GLU A 93 -5.53 -18.82 2.15
CA GLU A 93 -6.98 -18.82 2.27
C GLU A 93 -7.63 -18.05 1.12
N GLU A 94 -8.79 -18.48 0.67
CA GLU A 94 -9.56 -17.78 -0.37
C GLU A 94 -10.31 -16.58 0.22
N GLY A 95 -10.50 -15.53 -0.59
CA GLY A 95 -11.29 -14.37 -0.22
C GLY A 95 -10.54 -13.04 -0.29
N GLY A 96 -11.26 -11.96 -0.05
CA GLY A 96 -10.69 -10.60 -0.05
C GLY A 96 -9.92 -10.33 1.22
N LYS A 97 -8.60 -10.24 1.13
CA LYS A 97 -7.70 -10.05 2.28
C LYS A 97 -7.88 -8.69 2.99
N ASN A 98 -8.46 -7.71 2.31
CA ASN A 98 -8.62 -6.33 2.77
C ASN A 98 -10.10 -5.88 2.79
N GLN A 99 -11.02 -6.76 3.16
CA GLN A 99 -12.45 -6.43 3.17
C GLN A 99 -12.91 -5.74 4.47
N TYR A 100 -12.11 -5.80 5.54
CA TYR A 100 -12.48 -5.26 6.86
C TYR A 100 -11.82 -3.92 7.21
N GLU A 101 -11.20 -3.24 6.26
CA GLU A 101 -10.47 -1.99 6.46
C GLU A 101 -11.31 -0.90 7.12
N GLU A 102 -12.57 -0.73 6.72
CA GLU A 102 -13.51 0.23 7.32
C GLU A 102 -13.83 -0.12 8.77
N GLU A 103 -14.01 -1.41 9.09
CA GLU A 103 -14.24 -1.87 10.47
C GLU A 103 -13.01 -1.64 11.34
N PHE A 104 -11.80 -1.92 10.83
CA PHE A 104 -10.54 -1.66 11.52
C PHE A 104 -10.39 -0.18 11.82
N LEU A 105 -10.65 0.69 10.85
CA LEU A 105 -10.62 2.14 11.05
C LEU A 105 -11.61 2.57 12.14
N ARG A 106 -12.85 2.09 12.09
CA ARG A 106 -13.87 2.41 13.12
C ARG A 106 -13.38 2.05 14.52
N ARG A 107 -12.84 0.85 14.70
CA ARG A 107 -12.29 0.39 15.99
C ARG A 107 -11.11 1.26 16.43
N GLN A 108 -10.22 1.61 15.50
CA GLN A 108 -9.07 2.46 15.79
C GLN A 108 -9.48 3.88 16.19
N LEU A 109 -10.44 4.48 15.51
CA LEU A 109 -11.00 5.79 15.89
C LEU A 109 -11.61 5.74 17.30
N GLN A 110 -12.43 4.74 17.59
CA GLN A 110 -13.04 4.54 18.90
C GLN A 110 -11.99 4.36 20.01
N SER A 111 -10.99 3.51 19.80
CA SER A 111 -9.93 3.25 20.78
C SER A 111 -9.04 4.46 21.05
N ASN A 112 -8.98 5.40 20.11
CA ASN A 112 -8.29 6.69 20.28
C ASN A 112 -9.22 7.83 20.74
N GLY A 113 -10.47 7.52 21.13
CA GLY A 113 -11.43 8.51 21.64
C GLY A 113 -11.90 9.54 20.60
N LYS A 114 -11.88 9.17 19.29
CA LYS A 114 -12.26 10.09 18.22
C LYS A 114 -13.74 9.98 17.87
N ASN A 115 -14.42 11.11 17.91
CA ASN A 115 -15.85 11.25 17.63
C ASN A 115 -16.11 12.04 16.34
N TYR A 116 -15.26 11.86 15.31
CA TYR A 116 -15.45 12.52 14.03
C TYR A 116 -16.74 12.03 13.34
N ARG A 117 -17.38 12.89 12.57
CA ARG A 117 -18.22 12.48 11.46
C ARG A 117 -17.26 12.07 10.35
N TRP A 118 -17.23 10.80 10.01
CA TRP A 118 -16.23 10.29 9.08
C TRP A 118 -16.85 9.47 7.94
N THR A 119 -16.12 9.39 6.84
CA THR A 119 -16.47 8.58 5.67
C THR A 119 -15.32 7.67 5.28
N PHE A 120 -15.65 6.54 4.66
CA PHE A 120 -14.68 5.61 4.08
C PHE A 120 -15.10 5.22 2.68
N ASP A 121 -14.21 5.39 1.71
CA ASP A 121 -14.42 5.08 0.31
C ASP A 121 -13.27 4.26 -0.24
N LYS A 122 -13.60 3.14 -0.90
CA LYS A 122 -12.62 2.27 -1.55
C LYS A 122 -12.89 2.24 -3.05
N LEU A 123 -11.98 2.84 -3.81
CA LEU A 123 -12.08 3.02 -5.25
C LEU A 123 -11.28 1.94 -5.97
N VAL A 124 -11.94 0.82 -6.29
CA VAL A 124 -11.34 -0.36 -6.95
C VAL A 124 -11.67 -0.45 -8.44
N ARG A 125 -12.50 0.44 -8.97
CA ARG A 125 -12.92 0.48 -10.38
C ARG A 125 -12.84 1.92 -10.90
N PRO A 126 -12.55 2.12 -12.20
CA PRO A 126 -12.45 3.46 -12.78
C PRO A 126 -13.67 4.35 -12.51
N GLU A 127 -14.89 3.78 -12.63
CA GLU A 127 -16.14 4.54 -12.48
C GLU A 127 -16.40 4.99 -11.02
N ALA A 128 -15.73 4.37 -10.05
CA ALA A 128 -15.90 4.70 -8.63
C ALA A 128 -15.38 6.10 -8.30
N GLY A 129 -14.34 6.57 -8.96
CA GLY A 129 -13.80 7.92 -8.82
C GLY A 129 -14.83 8.97 -9.22
N ARG A 130 -15.45 8.79 -10.38
CA ARG A 130 -16.49 9.70 -10.88
C ARG A 130 -17.71 9.74 -9.96
N LYS A 131 -18.19 8.56 -9.53
CA LYS A 131 -19.30 8.48 -8.56
C LYS A 131 -18.99 9.18 -7.24
N LEU A 132 -17.73 9.11 -6.79
CA LEU A 132 -17.31 9.82 -5.58
C LEU A 132 -17.36 11.34 -5.78
N VAL A 133 -16.90 11.85 -6.92
CA VAL A 133 -16.96 13.28 -7.27
C VAL A 133 -18.43 13.74 -7.38
N ASP A 134 -19.30 12.96 -8.00
CA ASP A 134 -20.73 13.27 -8.12
C ASP A 134 -21.43 13.32 -6.75
N ASN A 135 -20.97 12.55 -5.76
CA ASN A 135 -21.50 12.48 -4.40
C ASN A 135 -20.57 13.13 -3.35
N ILE A 136 -19.79 14.12 -3.75
CA ILE A 136 -18.75 14.74 -2.90
C ILE A 136 -19.29 15.41 -1.63
N GLN A 137 -20.59 15.78 -1.61
CA GLN A 137 -21.20 16.49 -0.48
C GLN A 137 -21.00 15.78 0.86
N ARG A 138 -21.04 14.45 0.90
CA ARG A 138 -20.81 13.66 2.12
C ARG A 138 -19.38 13.80 2.66
N ILE A 139 -18.38 14.02 1.79
CA ILE A 139 -17.01 14.31 2.19
C ILE A 139 -16.94 15.73 2.75
N TYR A 140 -17.61 16.70 2.14
CA TYR A 140 -17.68 18.07 2.66
C TYR A 140 -18.34 18.17 4.03
N ASP A 141 -19.29 17.30 4.33
CA ASP A 141 -20.01 17.27 5.61
C ASP A 141 -19.22 16.54 6.70
N ALA A 142 -18.30 15.64 6.33
CA ALA A 142 -17.48 14.90 7.26
C ALA A 142 -16.35 15.75 7.86
N ASP A 143 -15.93 15.41 9.07
CA ASP A 143 -14.76 15.99 9.72
C ASP A 143 -13.47 15.29 9.31
N PHE A 144 -13.57 13.96 9.08
CA PHE A 144 -12.49 13.11 8.62
C PHE A 144 -12.97 12.16 7.52
N SER A 145 -12.34 12.19 6.36
CA SER A 145 -12.67 11.31 5.23
C SER A 145 -11.48 10.45 4.86
N VAL A 146 -11.71 9.18 4.60
CA VAL A 146 -10.68 8.23 4.13
C VAL A 146 -11.05 7.73 2.75
N ILE A 147 -10.12 7.85 1.81
CA ILE A 147 -10.27 7.41 0.43
C ILE A 147 -9.10 6.49 0.11
N VAL A 148 -9.39 5.23 -0.19
CA VAL A 148 -8.43 4.23 -0.67
C VAL A 148 -8.54 4.13 -2.19
N TYR A 149 -7.43 4.35 -2.90
CA TYR A 149 -7.39 4.39 -4.35
C TYR A 149 -6.46 3.33 -4.92
N ASN A 150 -6.99 2.30 -5.58
CA ASN A 150 -6.23 1.11 -6.00
C ASN A 150 -5.65 1.18 -7.42
N PHE A 151 -5.67 2.31 -8.10
CA PHE A 151 -5.32 2.38 -9.52
C PHE A 151 -3.88 2.01 -9.85
N LEU A 152 -2.89 2.44 -9.04
CA LEU A 152 -1.48 2.16 -9.34
C LEU A 152 -1.14 0.68 -9.15
N ASP A 153 -1.80 0.02 -8.21
CA ASP A 153 -1.69 -1.43 -8.06
C ASP A 153 -2.26 -2.14 -9.30
N ILE A 154 -3.44 -1.75 -9.74
CA ILE A 154 -4.04 -2.25 -11.00
C ILE A 154 -3.11 -2.00 -12.20
N LEU A 155 -2.48 -0.83 -12.29
CA LEU A 155 -1.55 -0.51 -13.36
C LEU A 155 -0.30 -1.39 -13.33
N SER A 156 0.23 -1.66 -12.14
CA SER A 156 1.40 -2.54 -11.94
C SER A 156 1.08 -3.96 -12.39
N HIS A 157 -0.10 -4.48 -12.07
CA HIS A 157 -0.58 -5.79 -12.51
C HIS A 157 -0.87 -5.83 -14.01
N ALA A 158 -1.55 -4.82 -14.56
CA ALA A 158 -1.85 -4.72 -15.99
C ALA A 158 -0.59 -4.73 -16.85
N ARG A 159 0.52 -4.15 -16.37
CA ARG A 159 1.83 -4.22 -17.02
C ARG A 159 2.33 -5.67 -17.20
N THR A 160 2.06 -6.51 -16.24
CA THR A 160 2.45 -7.94 -16.31
C THR A 160 1.59 -8.69 -17.32
N GLU A 161 0.35 -8.26 -17.55
CA GLU A 161 -0.64 -8.95 -18.38
C GLU A 161 -0.71 -8.43 -19.83
N THR A 162 -0.28 -7.19 -20.10
CA THR A 162 -0.39 -6.58 -21.43
C THR A 162 0.95 -6.04 -21.96
N ASP A 163 1.32 -6.44 -23.17
CA ASP A 163 2.56 -6.00 -23.81
C ASP A 163 2.61 -4.48 -24.03
N ILE A 164 1.46 -3.86 -24.35
CA ILE A 164 1.37 -2.40 -24.54
C ILE A 164 1.73 -1.63 -23.28
N ILE A 165 1.19 -2.02 -22.13
CA ILE A 165 1.49 -1.36 -20.85
C ILE A 165 2.95 -1.63 -20.47
N ARG A 166 3.48 -2.82 -20.78
CA ARG A 166 4.88 -3.16 -20.55
C ARG A 166 5.81 -2.26 -21.37
N GLU A 167 5.51 -2.01 -22.63
CA GLU A 167 6.27 -1.11 -23.49
C GLU A 167 6.21 0.33 -23.01
N LEU A 168 5.03 0.83 -22.64
CA LEU A 168 4.84 2.18 -22.09
C LEU A 168 5.49 2.41 -20.72
N THR A 169 5.88 1.36 -20.02
CA THR A 169 6.48 1.40 -18.68
C THR A 169 7.79 0.61 -18.64
N GLU A 170 8.58 0.70 -19.70
CA GLU A 170 9.80 -0.10 -19.88
C GLU A 170 10.84 0.17 -18.76
N ASP A 171 10.90 1.40 -18.28
CA ASP A 171 11.79 1.82 -17.22
C ASP A 171 11.09 2.65 -16.11
N GLU A 172 11.87 3.02 -15.10
CA GLU A 172 11.41 3.83 -13.95
C GLU A 172 10.92 5.22 -14.36
N ALA A 173 11.55 5.83 -15.37
CA ALA A 173 11.18 7.18 -15.85
C ALA A 173 9.84 7.14 -16.58
N SER A 174 9.64 6.14 -17.42
CA SER A 174 8.38 5.90 -18.14
C SER A 174 7.23 5.61 -17.18
N PHE A 175 7.47 4.81 -16.13
CA PHE A 175 6.48 4.53 -15.10
C PHE A 175 6.05 5.79 -14.34
N ARG A 176 7.01 6.67 -13.97
CA ARG A 176 6.68 7.98 -13.36
C ARG A 176 5.91 8.89 -14.31
N SER A 177 6.30 8.94 -15.59
CA SER A 177 5.60 9.74 -16.61
C SER A 177 4.16 9.29 -16.82
N LEU A 178 3.94 7.99 -16.89
CA LEU A 178 2.59 7.41 -16.98
C LEU A 178 1.75 7.72 -15.75
N THR A 179 2.34 7.59 -14.54
CA THR A 179 1.67 7.98 -13.28
C THR A 179 1.24 9.44 -13.29
N ARG A 180 2.12 10.35 -13.73
CA ARG A 180 1.80 11.78 -13.84
C ARG A 180 0.69 12.04 -14.83
N SER A 181 0.76 11.48 -16.04
CA SER A 181 -0.25 11.65 -17.08
C SER A 181 -1.60 11.12 -16.64
N TRP A 182 -1.63 9.93 -16.05
CA TRP A 182 -2.85 9.38 -15.47
C TRP A 182 -3.44 10.30 -14.40
N PHE A 183 -2.61 10.73 -13.44
CA PHE A 183 -3.08 11.58 -12.33
C PHE A 183 -3.71 12.88 -12.83
N GLU A 184 -3.09 13.55 -13.79
CA GLU A 184 -3.55 14.82 -14.37
C GLU A 184 -4.95 14.71 -14.99
N HIS A 185 -5.30 13.54 -15.56
CA HIS A 185 -6.58 13.28 -16.23
C HIS A 185 -7.57 12.49 -15.36
N SER A 186 -7.21 12.18 -14.11
CA SER A 186 -8.01 11.36 -13.22
C SER A 186 -9.11 12.12 -12.48
N ASP A 187 -10.16 11.40 -12.09
CA ASP A 187 -11.17 11.90 -11.14
C ASP A 187 -10.53 12.25 -9.78
N LEU A 188 -9.39 11.63 -9.44
CA LEU A 188 -8.65 11.94 -8.23
C LEU A 188 -8.10 13.37 -8.22
N PHE A 189 -7.53 13.82 -9.33
CA PHE A 189 -7.08 15.21 -9.45
C PHE A 189 -8.25 16.20 -9.39
N THR A 190 -9.37 15.87 -10.02
CA THR A 190 -10.61 16.64 -9.91
C THR A 190 -11.10 16.73 -8.48
N LEU A 191 -11.11 15.60 -7.76
CA LEU A 191 -11.48 15.54 -6.34
C LEU A 191 -10.60 16.45 -5.49
N LEU A 192 -9.27 16.37 -5.64
CA LEU A 192 -8.33 17.21 -4.89
C LEU A 192 -8.54 18.71 -5.13
N ARG A 193 -8.83 19.09 -6.38
CA ARG A 193 -9.17 20.49 -6.72
C ARG A 193 -10.45 20.97 -6.03
N LEU A 194 -11.46 20.13 -5.94
CA LEU A 194 -12.72 20.43 -5.27
C LEU A 194 -12.55 20.52 -3.75
N LEU A 195 -11.77 19.60 -3.15
CA LEU A 195 -11.43 19.63 -1.73
C LEU A 195 -10.64 20.87 -1.33
N SER A 196 -9.70 21.31 -2.17
CA SER A 196 -8.94 22.55 -1.95
C SER A 196 -9.88 23.76 -1.84
N LYS A 197 -10.84 23.92 -2.75
CA LYS A 197 -11.82 25.00 -2.76
C LYS A 197 -12.74 25.02 -1.51
N ARG A 198 -12.83 23.89 -0.82
CA ARG A 198 -13.61 23.72 0.42
C ARG A 198 -12.78 23.73 1.68
N GLY A 199 -11.52 24.09 1.57
CA GLY A 199 -10.63 24.25 2.72
C GLY A 199 -10.17 22.93 3.36
N HIS A 200 -10.28 21.79 2.66
CA HIS A 200 -9.83 20.51 3.21
C HIS A 200 -8.30 20.41 3.25
N THR A 201 -7.77 20.07 4.41
CA THR A 201 -6.42 19.55 4.55
C THR A 201 -6.39 18.13 3.98
N VAL A 202 -5.43 17.82 3.13
CA VAL A 202 -5.32 16.50 2.52
C VAL A 202 -4.01 15.84 2.98
N ILE A 203 -4.12 14.59 3.43
CA ILE A 203 -2.96 13.73 3.71
C ILE A 203 -2.86 12.72 2.57
N ILE A 204 -1.74 12.70 1.86
CA ILE A 204 -1.46 11.69 0.83
C ILE A 204 -0.45 10.70 1.39
N THR A 205 -0.76 9.42 1.29
CA THR A 205 0.13 8.32 1.68
C THR A 205 -0.14 7.08 0.82
N SER A 206 0.57 6.00 1.12
CA SER A 206 0.35 4.67 0.55
C SER A 206 0.48 3.62 1.65
N ASP A 207 0.23 2.37 1.34
CA ASP A 207 0.48 1.22 2.22
C ASP A 207 1.88 0.61 2.00
N HIS A 208 2.37 0.60 0.77
CA HIS A 208 3.70 0.18 0.35
C HIS A 208 4.02 0.78 -1.02
N GLY A 209 5.26 0.63 -1.45
CA GLY A 209 5.63 0.90 -2.82
C GLY A 209 5.93 -0.38 -3.60
N THR A 210 6.66 -0.24 -4.70
CA THR A 210 6.97 -1.33 -5.63
C THR A 210 8.35 -1.13 -6.23
N ILE A 211 9.02 -2.24 -6.60
CA ILE A 211 10.33 -2.22 -7.24
C ILE A 211 10.32 -3.01 -8.54
N ARG A 212 11.08 -2.54 -9.53
CA ARG A 212 11.30 -3.28 -10.77
C ARG A 212 12.30 -4.40 -10.54
N VAL A 213 11.85 -5.64 -10.72
CA VAL A 213 12.66 -6.84 -10.42
C VAL A 213 13.39 -7.35 -11.66
N ASP A 214 14.62 -7.84 -11.48
CA ASP A 214 15.44 -8.33 -12.57
C ASP A 214 16.30 -9.57 -12.23
N ASN A 215 16.54 -9.87 -10.96
CA ASN A 215 17.39 -10.96 -10.50
C ASN A 215 16.57 -12.11 -9.88
N PRO A 216 16.42 -13.25 -10.56
CA PRO A 216 15.62 -14.36 -10.05
C PRO A 216 16.38 -15.21 -9.03
N ILE A 217 15.77 -15.43 -7.86
CA ILE A 217 16.22 -16.36 -6.82
C ILE A 217 15.34 -17.60 -6.85
N ARG A 218 15.96 -18.77 -6.99
CA ARG A 218 15.23 -20.04 -7.03
C ARG A 218 14.93 -20.55 -5.63
N VAL A 219 13.65 -20.89 -5.41
CA VAL A 219 13.19 -21.45 -4.14
C VAL A 219 12.32 -22.68 -4.38
N THR A 220 12.19 -23.52 -3.37
CA THR A 220 11.21 -24.62 -3.34
C THR A 220 10.37 -24.52 -2.08
N GLY A 221 9.16 -25.01 -2.13
CA GLY A 221 8.22 -25.03 -1.02
C GLY A 221 7.02 -25.92 -1.31
N ASP A 222 6.17 -26.13 -0.32
CA ASP A 222 4.94 -26.90 -0.45
C ASP A 222 3.91 -26.16 -1.32
N ARG A 223 2.84 -26.87 -1.72
CA ARG A 223 1.73 -26.31 -2.54
C ARG A 223 1.00 -25.16 -1.86
N GLU A 224 1.03 -25.11 -0.52
CA GLU A 224 0.40 -24.05 0.29
C GLU A 224 1.28 -22.82 0.44
N THR A 225 2.47 -22.79 -0.16
CA THR A 225 3.37 -21.62 -0.10
C THR A 225 2.79 -20.47 -0.91
N SER A 226 2.90 -19.24 -0.37
CA SER A 226 2.36 -18.04 -1.01
C SER A 226 2.88 -17.83 -2.45
N PRO A 227 2.04 -17.36 -3.38
CA PRO A 227 2.45 -17.14 -4.76
C PRO A 227 3.29 -15.86 -4.96
N ASN A 228 3.35 -14.96 -3.97
CA ASN A 228 4.02 -13.67 -4.11
C ASN A 228 5.48 -13.82 -4.53
N LEU A 229 6.00 -12.89 -5.33
CA LEU A 229 7.35 -12.95 -5.90
C LEU A 229 8.41 -12.28 -5.03
N ARG A 230 8.01 -11.47 -4.07
CA ARG A 230 8.94 -10.72 -3.22
C ARG A 230 9.04 -11.29 -1.80
N TYR A 231 8.09 -12.11 -1.40
CA TYR A 231 8.16 -12.90 -0.18
C TYR A 231 7.53 -14.28 -0.38
N LYS A 232 7.89 -15.22 0.45
CA LYS A 232 7.23 -16.52 0.56
C LYS A 232 6.94 -16.81 2.03
N THR A 233 5.78 -17.36 2.30
CA THR A 233 5.44 -17.95 3.58
C THR A 233 4.89 -19.36 3.37
N GLY A 234 5.31 -20.30 4.19
CA GLY A 234 4.91 -21.69 4.07
C GLY A 234 5.85 -22.63 4.83
N ARG A 235 5.56 -23.93 4.67
CA ARG A 235 6.40 -25.03 5.21
C ARG A 235 7.45 -25.47 4.20
N ASN A 236 8.51 -26.09 4.71
CA ASN A 236 9.52 -26.77 3.91
C ASN A 236 10.13 -25.87 2.82
N LEU A 237 10.27 -24.58 3.12
CA LEU A 237 10.95 -23.67 2.23
C LEU A 237 12.43 -24.04 2.15
N SER A 238 12.93 -24.24 0.92
CA SER A 238 14.33 -24.50 0.63
C SER A 238 14.87 -23.43 -0.30
N TYR A 239 15.95 -22.81 0.08
CA TYR A 239 16.57 -21.64 -0.55
C TYR A 239 18.03 -21.51 -0.10
N ASN A 240 18.79 -20.63 -0.75
CA ASN A 240 20.09 -20.23 -0.26
C ASN A 240 19.93 -19.11 0.80
N PRO A 241 20.29 -19.32 2.08
CA PRO A 241 20.12 -18.32 3.13
C PRO A 241 20.89 -17.01 2.91
N ARG A 242 21.88 -17.00 2.00
CA ARG A 242 22.64 -15.77 1.66
C ARG A 242 21.92 -14.87 0.67
N GLU A 243 20.87 -15.38 0.00
CA GLU A 243 20.14 -14.67 -1.05
C GLU A 243 18.79 -14.14 -0.59
N VAL A 244 18.37 -14.43 0.65
CA VAL A 244 17.08 -14.01 1.20
C VAL A 244 17.21 -13.55 2.64
N TYR A 245 16.27 -12.71 3.06
CA TYR A 245 16.08 -12.42 4.48
C TYR A 245 15.11 -13.44 5.09
N GLU A 246 15.61 -14.27 5.96
CA GLU A 246 14.87 -15.39 6.54
C GLU A 246 14.32 -15.03 7.92
N ILE A 247 13.04 -15.36 8.16
CA ILE A 247 12.38 -15.29 9.46
C ILE A 247 11.80 -16.66 9.79
N THR A 248 12.50 -17.43 10.59
CA THR A 248 12.09 -18.77 11.05
C THR A 248 11.05 -18.72 12.16
N ARG A 249 10.98 -17.60 12.87
CA ARG A 249 10.02 -17.33 13.95
C ARG A 249 9.22 -16.06 13.62
N PRO A 250 8.14 -16.16 12.84
CA PRO A 250 7.33 -15.01 12.41
C PRO A 250 6.84 -14.13 13.56
N GLU A 251 6.62 -14.70 14.74
CA GLU A 251 6.20 -13.97 15.93
C GLU A 251 7.22 -12.94 16.40
N ASP A 252 8.51 -13.15 16.14
CA ASP A 252 9.58 -12.23 16.55
C ASP A 252 9.45 -10.87 15.81
N ILE A 253 8.83 -10.87 14.63
CA ILE A 253 8.47 -9.66 13.87
C ILE A 253 6.95 -9.43 13.80
N GLN A 254 6.21 -10.05 14.70
CA GLN A 254 4.76 -9.90 14.85
C GLN A 254 3.93 -10.26 13.61
N LEU A 255 4.37 -11.30 12.88
CA LEU A 255 3.62 -11.90 11.78
C LEU A 255 2.90 -13.19 12.23
N PRO A 256 1.71 -13.48 11.68
CA PRO A 256 1.00 -14.71 11.95
C PRO A 256 1.67 -15.92 11.30
N ARG A 257 1.44 -17.10 11.86
CA ARG A 257 1.82 -18.39 11.28
C ARG A 257 0.60 -19.12 10.75
N ILE A 258 0.71 -19.64 9.53
CA ILE A 258 -0.30 -20.56 9.00
C ILE A 258 -0.27 -21.89 9.79
N ASN A 259 0.92 -22.34 10.17
CA ASN A 259 1.15 -23.53 11.01
C ASN A 259 2.48 -23.44 11.75
N LEU A 260 2.73 -24.34 12.72
CA LEU A 260 3.90 -24.29 13.61
C LEU A 260 5.25 -24.34 12.91
N SER A 261 5.34 -24.88 11.69
CA SER A 261 6.58 -24.97 10.92
C SER A 261 6.68 -23.95 9.79
N SER A 262 5.74 -23.00 9.69
CA SER A 262 5.81 -21.94 8.68
C SER A 262 6.88 -20.91 9.02
N SER A 263 7.64 -20.51 8.00
CA SER A 263 8.61 -19.42 8.03
C SER A 263 8.27 -18.38 6.94
N TYR A 264 8.94 -17.24 6.99
CA TYR A 264 8.92 -16.23 5.93
C TYR A 264 10.31 -16.07 5.36
N ILE A 265 10.37 -15.85 4.05
CA ILE A 265 11.57 -15.38 3.36
C ILE A 265 11.21 -14.16 2.52
N PHE A 266 12.11 -13.18 2.47
CA PHE A 266 11.94 -11.94 1.74
C PHE A 266 13.07 -11.76 0.75
N ALA A 267 12.74 -11.29 -0.45
CA ALA A 267 13.71 -10.89 -1.44
C ALA A 267 14.28 -9.50 -1.12
N TYR A 268 15.55 -9.30 -1.42
CA TYR A 268 16.25 -8.01 -1.30
C TYR A 268 16.19 -7.25 -2.63
N ASN A 269 16.33 -5.93 -2.57
CA ASN A 269 16.55 -5.06 -3.74
C ASN A 269 15.70 -5.48 -4.95
N THR A 270 16.33 -5.76 -6.11
CA THR A 270 15.67 -6.17 -7.36
C THR A 270 15.46 -7.67 -7.50
N ASP A 271 15.73 -8.45 -6.46
CA ASP A 271 15.55 -9.91 -6.47
C ASP A 271 14.06 -10.30 -6.52
N PHE A 272 13.76 -11.46 -7.09
CA PHE A 272 12.42 -12.05 -7.04
C PHE A 272 12.48 -13.58 -6.92
N LEU A 273 11.54 -14.14 -6.17
CA LEU A 273 11.52 -15.54 -5.77
C LEU A 273 10.69 -16.37 -6.76
N VAL A 274 11.32 -17.32 -7.43
CA VAL A 274 10.67 -18.21 -8.39
C VAL A 274 10.78 -19.66 -7.96
N TYR A 275 9.71 -20.44 -8.15
CA TYR A 275 9.78 -21.89 -7.94
C TYR A 275 10.59 -22.59 -9.03
N ASN A 276 11.27 -23.68 -8.64
CA ASN A 276 12.08 -24.46 -9.59
C ASN A 276 11.26 -25.06 -10.73
N ASN A 277 10.00 -25.41 -10.49
CA ASN A 277 9.09 -25.91 -11.52
C ASN A 277 8.78 -24.77 -12.50
N ASP A 278 9.09 -24.97 -13.78
CA ASP A 278 8.92 -23.97 -14.84
C ASP A 278 9.65 -22.62 -14.60
N ALA A 279 10.74 -22.63 -13.82
CA ALA A 279 11.45 -21.41 -13.43
C ALA A 279 11.78 -20.50 -14.63
N ASN A 280 12.26 -21.08 -15.75
CA ASN A 280 12.64 -20.30 -16.93
C ASN A 280 11.45 -19.58 -17.59
N ARG A 281 10.25 -20.14 -17.53
CA ARG A 281 9.01 -19.50 -18.00
C ARG A 281 8.64 -18.33 -17.10
N PHE A 282 8.63 -18.54 -15.78
CA PHE A 282 8.32 -17.50 -14.79
C PHE A 282 9.35 -16.39 -14.81
N ILE A 283 10.65 -16.70 -14.94
CA ILE A 283 11.71 -15.70 -15.05
C ILE A 283 11.47 -14.79 -16.25
N ARG A 284 11.18 -15.34 -17.44
CA ARG A 284 10.91 -14.52 -18.64
C ARG A 284 9.65 -13.66 -18.50
N TYR A 285 8.65 -14.15 -17.78
CA TYR A 285 7.38 -13.46 -17.60
C TYR A 285 7.49 -12.30 -16.61
N TYR A 286 8.17 -12.51 -15.48
CA TYR A 286 8.22 -11.53 -14.38
C TYR A 286 9.47 -10.62 -14.39
N LYS A 287 10.53 -10.98 -15.08
CA LYS A 287 11.70 -10.13 -15.20
C LYS A 287 11.33 -8.76 -15.77
N ASN A 288 11.86 -7.71 -15.17
CA ASN A 288 11.57 -6.32 -15.50
C ASN A 288 10.11 -5.86 -15.22
N THR A 289 9.35 -6.59 -14.42
CA THR A 289 8.04 -6.14 -13.92
C THR A 289 8.17 -5.44 -12.57
N PHE A 290 7.19 -4.64 -12.19
CA PHE A 290 7.10 -4.05 -10.86
C PHE A 290 6.42 -5.02 -9.89
N GLN A 291 7.09 -5.29 -8.77
CA GLN A 291 6.64 -6.23 -7.75
C GLN A 291 6.79 -5.62 -6.36
N HIS A 292 6.05 -6.13 -5.39
CA HIS A 292 6.09 -5.68 -4.00
C HIS A 292 5.97 -6.86 -3.02
N GLY A 293 6.30 -6.64 -1.77
CA GLY A 293 6.25 -7.65 -0.70
C GLY A 293 7.58 -7.89 -0.01
N GLY A 294 8.69 -7.39 -0.57
CA GLY A 294 10.05 -7.62 -0.10
C GLY A 294 10.72 -6.42 0.56
N ILE A 295 12.04 -6.44 0.53
CA ILE A 295 12.91 -5.47 1.19
C ILE A 295 13.62 -4.64 0.13
N SER A 296 13.12 -3.44 -0.11
CA SER A 296 13.80 -2.39 -0.87
C SER A 296 13.37 -1.04 -0.34
N MET A 297 14.13 0.01 -0.66
CA MET A 297 13.74 1.37 -0.28
C MET A 297 12.43 1.78 -0.98
N GLU A 298 12.26 1.37 -2.23
CA GLU A 298 11.11 1.68 -3.06
C GLU A 298 9.81 1.08 -2.53
N GLU A 299 9.89 -0.09 -1.86
CA GLU A 299 8.75 -0.74 -1.24
C GLU A 299 8.46 -0.22 0.18
N MET A 300 9.50 0.06 0.96
CA MET A 300 9.41 0.31 2.41
C MET A 300 9.32 1.78 2.77
N ILE A 301 9.95 2.68 2.00
CA ILE A 301 9.95 4.12 2.27
C ILE A 301 8.78 4.77 1.54
N VAL A 302 7.71 4.98 2.29
CA VAL A 302 6.40 5.35 1.75
C VAL A 302 6.12 6.82 2.01
N PRO A 303 5.58 7.59 1.04
CA PRO A 303 5.32 9.01 1.23
C PRO A 303 4.29 9.27 2.34
N TYR A 304 4.56 10.29 3.14
CA TYR A 304 3.63 10.91 4.08
C TYR A 304 3.61 12.41 3.85
N ILE A 305 2.58 12.88 3.18
CA ILE A 305 2.49 14.25 2.67
C ILE A 305 1.27 14.93 3.28
N VAL A 306 1.44 16.13 3.80
CA VAL A 306 0.33 16.96 4.27
C VAL A 306 0.22 18.20 3.41
N LEU A 307 -0.94 18.37 2.80
CA LEU A 307 -1.28 19.47 1.91
C LEU A 307 -2.29 20.39 2.59
N LYS A 308 -1.95 21.68 2.68
CA LYS A 308 -2.87 22.72 3.15
C LYS A 308 -3.47 23.44 1.93
N PRO A 309 -4.80 23.64 1.88
CA PRO A 309 -5.42 24.34 0.77
C PRO A 309 -4.93 25.80 0.72
N LYS A 310 -4.67 26.29 -0.49
CA LYS A 310 -4.40 27.72 -0.71
C LYS A 310 -5.70 28.51 -0.54
N GLN A 311 -5.57 29.66 0.08
CA GLN A 311 -6.66 30.63 0.25
C GLN A 311 -6.98 31.32 -1.09
#